data_b1d03ce03d4b50e548c311c7c3a5b5fc
#
_entry.id   b1d03ce03d4b50e548c311c7c3a5b5fc
#
_cell.length_a   1.000
_cell.length_b   1.000
_cell.length_c   1.000
_cell.angle_alpha   90.00
_cell.angle_beta   90.00
_cell.angle_gamma   90.00
#
_symmetry.space_group_name_H-M   'P 1'
#
loop_
_entity.id
_entity.type
_entity.pdbx_description
1 polymer ?
#
loop_
_entity_poly.entity_id
_entity_poly.type
_entity_poly.pdbx_seq_one_letter_code
_entity_poly.pdbx_strand_id
1 'polypeptide(L)'
;FDNMRRDLDQNGSLQSIDKFNSRALDMLTSDKSRDAFDITQESEATRDKYGRHKWGQRALLARRLVEAGSSFVTMQMQNPGITGCAGNWDIHAVNGHLYDDLRGRLPVFDRAVSALIEDIYERGLDEKVMVIVSGEFGRTPRINPQKGTRSKVMQPGRDHWPGAMSVLVSGGGMQMGQVIGSTTANGAYAKDNKLDPNDLLSTVYRFLGIDQTHEFLDHSGRPMPILPSGKPIVELG
;
A
#
# COMPACT_ATOMS: atom_id res chain seq x y z
N PHE A 1 -34.69 -10.71 20.19
CA PHE A 1 -34.28 -9.35 19.73
C PHE A 1 -33.60 -9.38 18.36
N ASP A 2 -32.67 -10.32 18.09
CA ASP A 2 -31.99 -10.42 16.80
C ASP A 2 -32.92 -10.85 15.67
N ASN A 3 -33.83 -11.80 15.90
CA ASN A 3 -34.79 -12.20 14.86
C ASN A 3 -35.76 -11.08 14.53
N MET A 4 -36.22 -10.32 15.53
CA MET A 4 -37.12 -9.18 15.31
C MET A 4 -36.43 -8.01 14.55
N ARG A 5 -35.11 -7.82 14.71
CA ARG A 5 -34.35 -6.86 13.92
C ARG A 5 -34.15 -7.33 12.46
N ARG A 6 -33.98 -8.63 12.23
CA ARG A 6 -33.86 -9.21 10.90
C ARG A 6 -35.16 -9.09 10.09
N ASP A 7 -36.31 -9.26 10.74
CA ASP A 7 -37.62 -9.10 10.09
C ASP A 7 -37.89 -7.65 9.68
N LEU A 8 -37.20 -6.68 10.30
CA LEU A 8 -37.29 -5.25 9.98
C LEU A 8 -36.22 -4.78 8.98
N ASP A 9 -35.30 -5.66 8.55
CA ASP A 9 -34.24 -5.32 7.60
C ASP A 9 -34.77 -5.31 6.16
N GLN A 10 -35.47 -4.26 5.82
CA GLN A 10 -36.03 -4.08 4.48
C GLN A 10 -34.97 -3.93 3.39
N ASN A 11 -33.72 -3.63 3.73
CA ASN A 11 -32.63 -3.35 2.80
C ASN A 11 -31.58 -4.50 2.71
N GLY A 12 -31.76 -5.60 3.43
CA GLY A 12 -30.79 -6.70 3.47
C GLY A 12 -29.45 -6.36 4.16
N SER A 13 -29.34 -5.20 4.80
CA SER A 13 -28.12 -4.72 5.44
C SER A 13 -27.68 -5.62 6.58
N LEU A 14 -28.63 -6.11 7.41
CA LEU A 14 -28.32 -7.03 8.51
C LEU A 14 -27.91 -8.41 8.02
N GLN A 15 -28.54 -8.91 6.95
CA GLN A 15 -28.13 -10.17 6.31
C GLN A 15 -26.72 -10.07 5.72
N SER A 16 -26.39 -8.90 5.15
CA SER A 16 -25.03 -8.63 4.63
C SER A 16 -24.02 -8.61 5.76
N ILE A 17 -24.33 -7.96 6.89
CA ILE A 17 -23.46 -7.93 8.09
C ILE A 17 -23.26 -9.34 8.64
N ASP A 18 -24.30 -10.13 8.74
CA ASP A 18 -24.21 -11.53 9.22
C ASP A 18 -23.34 -12.39 8.29
N LYS A 19 -23.46 -12.20 6.98
CA LYS A 19 -22.63 -12.88 5.98
C LYS A 19 -21.16 -12.49 6.13
N PHE A 20 -20.86 -11.21 6.33
CA PHE A 20 -19.50 -10.74 6.56
C PHE A 20 -18.94 -11.24 7.89
N ASN A 21 -19.73 -11.23 8.97
CA ASN A 21 -19.31 -11.75 10.26
C ASN A 21 -19.02 -13.24 10.21
N SER A 22 -19.89 -14.04 9.56
CA SER A 22 -19.64 -15.47 9.35
C SER A 22 -18.37 -15.71 8.55
N ARG A 23 -18.16 -14.96 7.47
CA ARG A 23 -16.95 -15.05 6.64
C ARG A 23 -15.69 -14.65 7.41
N ALA A 24 -15.77 -13.61 8.23
CA ALA A 24 -14.67 -13.21 9.10
C ALA A 24 -14.34 -14.29 10.14
N LEU A 25 -15.36 -14.90 10.74
CA LEU A 25 -15.19 -16.01 11.70
C LEU A 25 -14.57 -17.24 11.00
N ASP A 26 -15.05 -17.61 9.83
CA ASP A 26 -14.50 -18.69 9.02
C ASP A 26 -13.03 -18.45 8.68
N MET A 27 -12.67 -17.21 8.32
CA MET A 27 -11.26 -16.82 8.08
C MET A 27 -10.41 -16.95 9.35
N LEU A 28 -10.92 -16.53 10.51
CA LEU A 28 -10.19 -16.58 11.78
C LEU A 28 -10.03 -18.03 12.30
N THR A 29 -10.97 -18.90 12.00
CA THR A 29 -11.00 -20.28 12.50
C THR A 29 -10.44 -21.30 11.52
N SER A 30 -10.21 -20.93 10.25
CA SER A 30 -9.68 -21.84 9.25
C SER A 30 -8.20 -22.17 9.48
N ASP A 31 -7.85 -23.44 9.31
CA ASP A 31 -6.46 -23.89 9.33
C ASP A 31 -5.61 -23.13 8.29
N LYS A 32 -6.20 -22.89 7.12
CA LYS A 32 -5.54 -22.17 6.02
C LYS A 32 -5.11 -20.75 6.41
N SER A 33 -5.95 -20.02 7.14
CA SER A 33 -5.61 -18.68 7.63
C SER A 33 -4.54 -18.75 8.71
N ARG A 34 -4.68 -19.67 9.66
CA ARG A 34 -3.69 -19.87 10.72
C ARG A 34 -2.32 -20.21 10.11
N ASP A 35 -2.29 -21.13 9.15
CA ASP A 35 -1.06 -21.54 8.47
C ASP A 35 -0.44 -20.39 7.67
N ALA A 36 -1.25 -19.49 7.10
CA ALA A 36 -0.75 -18.31 6.41
C ALA A 36 0.02 -17.36 7.34
N PHE A 37 -0.40 -17.24 8.60
CA PHE A 37 0.32 -16.42 9.58
C PHE A 37 1.65 -17.04 10.05
N ASP A 38 1.80 -18.35 9.92
CA ASP A 38 3.04 -19.02 10.28
C ASP A 38 4.07 -18.98 9.13
N ILE A 39 4.84 -17.90 9.10
CA ILE A 39 5.90 -17.72 8.09
C ILE A 39 7.07 -18.70 8.27
N THR A 40 7.11 -19.49 9.35
CA THR A 40 8.16 -20.52 9.54
C THR A 40 7.96 -21.74 8.65
N GLN A 41 6.77 -21.88 8.06
CA GLN A 41 6.49 -22.89 7.04
C GLN A 41 7.18 -22.62 5.70
N GLU A 42 7.65 -21.40 5.47
CA GLU A 42 8.46 -21.06 4.29
C GLU A 42 9.89 -21.53 4.45
N SER A 43 10.50 -21.88 3.33
CA SER A 43 11.90 -22.28 3.33
C SER A 43 12.82 -21.18 3.87
N GLU A 44 13.94 -21.57 4.48
CA GLU A 44 14.94 -20.60 4.92
C GLU A 44 15.41 -19.71 3.75
N ALA A 45 15.59 -20.30 2.56
CA ALA A 45 15.98 -19.55 1.36
C ALA A 45 14.94 -18.48 0.97
N THR A 46 13.64 -18.81 1.00
CA THR A 46 12.56 -17.83 0.75
C THR A 46 12.58 -16.73 1.80
N ARG A 47 12.67 -17.10 3.07
CA ARG A 47 12.70 -16.12 4.17
C ARG A 47 13.93 -15.22 4.09
N ASP A 48 15.07 -15.76 3.64
CA ASP A 48 16.28 -14.99 3.42
C ASP A 48 16.18 -14.09 2.19
N LYS A 49 15.54 -14.55 1.08
CA LYS A 49 15.27 -13.74 -0.11
C LYS A 49 14.56 -12.42 0.27
N TYR A 50 13.50 -12.50 1.06
CA TYR A 50 12.77 -11.33 1.57
C TYR A 50 13.57 -10.49 2.59
N GLY A 51 14.53 -11.08 3.25
CA GLY A 51 15.31 -10.49 4.35
C GLY A 51 14.70 -10.75 5.73
N ARG A 52 15.60 -11.04 6.73
CA ARG A 52 15.24 -11.36 8.12
C ARG A 52 14.93 -10.12 8.96
N HIS A 53 14.39 -9.07 8.36
CA HIS A 53 14.00 -7.84 9.00
C HIS A 53 12.47 -7.64 8.92
N LYS A 54 11.95 -6.70 9.70
CA LYS A 54 10.50 -6.47 9.84
C LYS A 54 9.77 -6.32 8.50
N TRP A 55 10.34 -5.57 7.55
CA TRP A 55 9.70 -5.31 6.27
C TRP A 55 9.65 -6.55 5.38
N GLY A 56 10.76 -7.27 5.28
CA GLY A 56 10.82 -8.49 4.49
C GLY A 56 9.86 -9.56 5.01
N GLN A 57 9.85 -9.79 6.32
CA GLN A 57 8.96 -10.80 6.91
C GLN A 57 7.47 -10.39 6.83
N ARG A 58 7.16 -9.10 6.88
CA ARG A 58 5.79 -8.60 6.63
C ARG A 58 5.37 -8.73 5.17
N ALA A 59 6.28 -8.46 4.24
CA ALA A 59 6.02 -8.64 2.81
C ALA A 59 5.75 -10.13 2.48
N LEU A 60 6.55 -11.03 3.05
CA LEU A 60 6.32 -12.47 2.96
C LEU A 60 4.95 -12.88 3.54
N LEU A 61 4.62 -12.36 4.72
CA LEU A 61 3.30 -12.60 5.33
C LEU A 61 2.16 -12.09 4.44
N ALA A 62 2.31 -10.89 3.85
CA ALA A 62 1.31 -10.32 2.94
C ALA A 62 1.05 -11.22 1.74
N ARG A 63 2.09 -11.77 1.10
CA ARG A 63 1.95 -12.75 0.01
C ARG A 63 1.21 -14.00 0.48
N ARG A 64 1.58 -14.58 1.62
CA ARG A 64 0.92 -15.77 2.19
C ARG A 64 -0.56 -15.54 2.48
N LEU A 65 -0.92 -14.39 3.02
CA LEU A 65 -2.32 -14.01 3.28
C LEU A 65 -3.15 -13.92 2.00
N VAL A 66 -2.59 -13.35 0.94
CA VAL A 66 -3.24 -13.29 -0.37
C VAL A 66 -3.43 -14.69 -0.94
N GLU A 67 -2.43 -15.57 -0.89
CA GLU A 67 -2.56 -16.98 -1.28
C GLU A 67 -3.61 -17.73 -0.44
N ALA A 68 -3.76 -17.35 0.83
CA ALA A 68 -4.79 -17.91 1.71
C ALA A 68 -6.20 -17.39 1.40
N GLY A 69 -6.35 -16.39 0.52
CA GLY A 69 -7.62 -15.87 0.05
C GLY A 69 -8.00 -14.48 0.59
N SER A 70 -7.08 -13.75 1.23
CA SER A 70 -7.30 -12.35 1.57
C SER A 70 -7.40 -11.51 0.29
N SER A 71 -8.50 -10.79 0.11
CA SER A 71 -8.72 -9.94 -1.06
C SER A 71 -7.92 -8.64 -1.00
N PHE A 72 -7.53 -8.20 0.20
CA PHE A 72 -6.80 -6.96 0.40
C PHE A 72 -5.89 -7.06 1.63
N VAL A 73 -4.63 -6.71 1.47
CA VAL A 73 -3.65 -6.69 2.56
C VAL A 73 -2.91 -5.36 2.55
N THR A 74 -2.94 -4.67 3.68
CA THR A 74 -2.18 -3.43 3.88
C THR A 74 -1.05 -3.67 4.86
N MET A 75 0.14 -3.20 4.52
CA MET A 75 1.26 -3.23 5.44
C MET A 75 2.00 -1.90 5.48
N GLN A 76 2.49 -1.54 6.67
CA GLN A 76 3.27 -0.33 6.85
C GLN A 76 4.77 -0.63 6.87
N MET A 77 5.52 0.13 6.08
CA MET A 77 6.99 0.11 6.01
C MET A 77 7.59 1.36 6.66
N GLN A 78 7.20 1.70 7.88
CA GLN A 78 7.68 2.92 8.56
C GLN A 78 9.05 2.74 9.22
N ASN A 79 9.14 1.85 10.18
CA ASN A 79 10.37 1.59 10.93
C ASN A 79 10.99 0.26 10.51
N PRO A 80 12.16 0.26 9.85
CA PRO A 80 12.84 -0.98 9.45
C PRO A 80 13.38 -1.78 10.64
N GLY A 81 13.53 -1.15 11.81
CA GLY A 81 14.17 -1.74 12.98
C GLY A 81 15.69 -1.82 12.86
N ILE A 82 16.29 -0.89 12.10
CA ILE A 82 17.75 -0.83 11.86
C ILE A 82 18.33 0.33 12.64
N THR A 83 19.46 0.09 13.30
CA THR A 83 20.19 1.12 14.03
C THR A 83 20.62 2.23 13.07
N GLY A 84 20.39 3.48 13.45
CA GLY A 84 20.72 4.66 12.65
C GLY A 84 19.61 5.14 11.72
N CYS A 85 18.54 4.36 11.52
CA CYS A 85 17.36 4.83 10.80
C CYS A 85 16.34 5.49 11.74
N ALA A 86 15.65 6.50 11.25
CA ALA A 86 14.52 7.11 11.96
C ALA A 86 13.34 6.13 12.07
N GLY A 87 12.42 6.42 13.00
CA GLY A 87 11.23 5.59 13.22
C GLY A 87 10.21 5.57 12.09
N ASN A 88 10.33 6.50 11.14
CA ASN A 88 9.45 6.67 9.99
C ASN A 88 10.21 7.26 8.79
N TRP A 89 9.50 7.55 7.69
CA TRP A 89 10.06 8.20 6.50
C TRP A 89 10.11 9.73 6.60
N ASP A 90 9.72 10.27 7.72
CA ASP A 90 9.60 11.71 7.93
C ASP A 90 10.95 12.35 8.29
N ILE A 91 11.89 12.30 7.36
CA ILE A 91 13.26 12.76 7.54
C ILE A 91 13.35 14.26 7.20
N HIS A 92 12.76 15.05 8.07
CA HIS A 92 13.08 16.48 8.14
C HIS A 92 14.48 16.67 8.73
N ALA A 93 15.18 17.72 8.32
CA ALA A 93 16.52 18.01 8.85
C ALA A 93 16.57 18.07 10.39
N VAL A 94 15.50 18.50 11.04
CA VAL A 94 15.40 18.54 12.51
C VAL A 94 15.35 17.15 13.16
N ASN A 95 14.82 16.15 12.45
CA ASN A 95 14.61 14.79 12.97
C ASN A 95 15.79 13.85 12.70
N GLY A 96 16.49 14.05 11.60
CA GLY A 96 17.57 13.17 11.19
C GLY A 96 18.32 13.66 9.97
N HIS A 97 19.43 13.01 9.68
CA HIS A 97 20.22 13.28 8.48
C HIS A 97 19.69 12.46 7.31
N LEU A 98 19.16 13.13 6.29
CA LEU A 98 18.48 12.52 5.15
C LEU A 98 19.29 11.35 4.51
N TYR A 99 20.53 11.62 4.13
CA TYR A 99 21.33 10.63 3.40
C TYR A 99 21.77 9.45 4.25
N ASP A 100 22.02 9.66 5.54
CA ASP A 100 22.42 8.57 6.42
C ASP A 100 21.24 7.64 6.70
N ASP A 101 20.05 8.19 6.91
CA ASP A 101 18.85 7.39 7.05
C ASP A 101 18.54 6.61 5.77
N LEU A 102 18.57 7.25 4.62
CA LEU A 102 18.27 6.60 3.33
C LEU A 102 19.31 5.51 3.00
N ARG A 103 20.59 5.72 3.31
CA ARG A 103 21.65 4.71 3.11
C ARG A 103 21.40 3.43 3.89
N GLY A 104 20.84 3.54 5.09
CA GLY A 104 20.46 2.38 5.90
C GLY A 104 19.11 1.76 5.46
N ARG A 105 18.17 2.60 5.12
CA ARG A 105 16.76 2.23 4.87
C ARG A 105 16.52 1.63 3.49
N LEU A 106 17.06 2.26 2.43
CA LEU A 106 16.76 1.90 1.05
C LEU A 106 17.19 0.46 0.69
N PRO A 107 18.36 -0.07 1.09
CA PRO A 107 18.70 -1.46 0.77
C PRO A 107 17.73 -2.47 1.37
N VAL A 108 17.16 -2.16 2.53
CA VAL A 108 16.17 -3.01 3.22
C VAL A 108 14.81 -2.92 2.54
N PHE A 109 14.43 -1.72 2.12
CA PHE A 109 13.21 -1.47 1.35
C PHE A 109 13.29 -2.20 0.00
N ASP A 110 14.35 -1.98 -0.73
CA ASP A 110 14.59 -2.56 -2.05
C ASP A 110 14.51 -4.10 -1.99
N ARG A 111 15.21 -4.71 -1.05
CA ARG A 111 15.17 -6.16 -0.86
C ARG A 111 13.76 -6.69 -0.57
N ALA A 112 12.99 -6.03 0.30
CA ALA A 112 11.65 -6.50 0.66
C ALA A 112 10.66 -6.36 -0.49
N VAL A 113 10.72 -5.24 -1.23
CA VAL A 113 9.80 -4.96 -2.34
C VAL A 113 10.13 -5.80 -3.57
N SER A 114 11.42 -5.91 -3.95
CA SER A 114 11.82 -6.74 -5.08
C SER A 114 11.50 -8.21 -4.83
N ALA A 115 11.81 -8.74 -3.63
CA ALA A 115 11.48 -10.11 -3.29
C ALA A 115 9.98 -10.40 -3.35
N LEU A 116 9.14 -9.46 -2.89
CA LEU A 116 7.68 -9.60 -2.99
C LEU A 116 7.21 -9.67 -4.44
N ILE A 117 7.68 -8.75 -5.28
CA ILE A 117 7.30 -8.69 -6.69
C ILE A 117 7.77 -9.97 -7.41
N GLU A 118 9.04 -10.33 -7.26
CA GLU A 118 9.60 -11.55 -7.88
C GLU A 118 8.85 -12.80 -7.45
N ASP A 119 8.55 -12.98 -6.16
CA ASP A 119 7.86 -14.15 -5.64
C ASP A 119 6.42 -14.26 -6.18
N ILE A 120 5.73 -13.11 -6.38
CA ILE A 120 4.40 -13.07 -7.01
C ILE A 120 4.48 -13.57 -8.46
N TYR A 121 5.46 -13.11 -9.23
CA TYR A 121 5.65 -13.57 -10.62
C TYR A 121 6.12 -15.03 -10.70
N GLU A 122 7.08 -15.44 -9.88
CA GLU A 122 7.58 -16.82 -9.82
C GLU A 122 6.46 -17.84 -9.49
N ARG A 123 5.42 -17.40 -8.77
CA ARG A 123 4.25 -18.20 -8.42
C ARG A 123 3.10 -18.11 -9.41
N GLY A 124 3.21 -17.30 -10.46
CA GLY A 124 2.13 -17.06 -11.42
C GLY A 124 0.91 -16.36 -10.79
N LEU A 125 1.14 -15.50 -9.81
CA LEU A 125 0.10 -14.74 -9.13
C LEU A 125 -0.06 -13.32 -9.73
N ASP A 126 0.81 -12.91 -10.62
CA ASP A 126 0.89 -11.58 -11.20
C ASP A 126 -0.38 -11.14 -11.94
N GLU A 127 -1.14 -12.07 -12.50
CA GLU A 127 -2.46 -11.80 -13.09
C GLU A 127 -3.54 -11.44 -12.04
N LYS A 128 -3.42 -11.97 -10.82
CA LYS A 128 -4.45 -11.95 -9.78
C LYS A 128 -4.10 -11.08 -8.59
N VAL A 129 -2.86 -10.64 -8.49
CA VAL A 129 -2.35 -9.86 -7.37
C VAL A 129 -1.74 -8.56 -7.88
N MET A 130 -2.32 -7.45 -7.44
CA MET A 130 -1.76 -6.12 -7.66
C MET A 130 -0.98 -5.69 -6.42
N VAL A 131 0.28 -5.29 -6.61
CA VAL A 131 1.12 -4.68 -5.57
C VAL A 131 1.19 -3.19 -5.81
N ILE A 132 0.88 -2.41 -4.79
CA ILE A 132 1.02 -0.95 -4.80
C ILE A 132 1.96 -0.55 -3.67
N VAL A 133 2.99 0.23 -4.00
CA VAL A 133 3.90 0.83 -3.03
C VAL A 133 3.85 2.33 -3.15
N SER A 134 3.40 2.99 -2.10
CA SER A 134 3.12 4.42 -2.10
C SER A 134 3.42 5.05 -0.75
N GLY A 135 3.72 6.34 -0.74
CA GLY A 135 3.51 7.21 0.41
C GLY A 135 2.22 7.98 0.27
N GLU A 136 1.92 8.84 1.23
CA GLU A 136 0.74 9.72 1.21
C GLU A 136 0.97 10.99 0.39
N PHE A 137 2.23 11.44 0.25
CA PHE A 137 2.66 12.60 -0.53
C PHE A 137 4.16 12.51 -0.85
N GLY A 138 4.65 13.41 -1.70
CA GLY A 138 6.06 13.52 -2.03
C GLY A 138 6.87 14.33 -1.02
N ARG A 139 8.12 14.61 -1.38
CA ARG A 139 9.05 15.43 -0.60
C ARG A 139 9.54 16.60 -1.42
N THR A 140 9.85 17.73 -0.76
CA THR A 140 10.35 18.93 -1.44
C THR A 140 11.52 18.58 -2.36
N PRO A 141 11.57 19.07 -3.61
CA PRO A 141 12.70 18.87 -4.50
C PRO A 141 13.99 19.47 -3.92
N ARG A 142 13.83 20.61 -3.25
CA ARG A 142 14.93 21.29 -2.58
C ARG A 142 15.24 20.62 -1.25
N ILE A 143 16.52 20.36 -1.01
CA ILE A 143 17.04 19.96 0.31
C ILE A 143 17.10 21.21 1.18
N ASN A 144 16.56 21.09 2.39
CA ASN A 144 16.49 22.17 3.38
C ASN A 144 17.38 21.83 4.59
N PRO A 145 18.62 22.34 4.66
CA PRO A 145 19.49 22.10 5.80
C PRO A 145 18.97 22.85 7.04
N GLN A 146 18.89 22.15 8.16
CA GLN A 146 18.52 22.73 9.45
C GLN A 146 19.38 22.12 10.59
N LYS A 147 19.40 22.78 11.73
CA LYS A 147 20.07 22.26 12.92
C LYS A 147 19.25 21.12 13.53
N GLY A 148 19.84 19.94 13.58
CA GLY A 148 19.19 18.77 14.15
C GLY A 148 18.86 18.95 15.63
N THR A 149 17.66 18.53 16.02
CA THR A 149 17.21 18.63 17.43
C THR A 149 18.11 17.84 18.38
N ARG A 150 18.53 16.65 17.98
CA ARG A 150 19.40 15.77 18.78
C ARG A 150 20.87 15.98 18.46
N SER A 151 21.23 15.98 17.19
CA SER A 151 22.62 16.08 16.73
C SER A 151 23.28 17.42 17.03
N LYS A 152 22.47 18.51 17.14
CA LYS A 152 22.91 19.89 17.33
C LYS A 152 23.78 20.45 16.19
N VAL A 153 23.94 19.72 15.09
CA VAL A 153 24.68 20.14 13.90
C VAL A 153 23.73 20.38 12.71
N MET A 154 24.20 21.14 11.73
CA MET A 154 23.47 21.34 10.47
C MET A 154 23.42 20.02 9.70
N GLN A 155 22.24 19.61 9.28
CA GLN A 155 22.04 18.36 8.54
C GLN A 155 20.96 18.55 7.49
N PRO A 156 21.04 17.80 6.34
CA PRO A 156 20.08 17.91 5.26
C PRO A 156 18.78 17.19 5.58
N GLY A 157 17.66 17.72 5.11
CA GLY A 157 16.34 17.11 5.16
C GLY A 157 15.46 17.53 4.00
N ARG A 158 14.30 16.91 3.86
CA ARG A 158 13.26 17.27 2.91
C ARG A 158 11.91 17.31 3.60
N ASP A 159 11.14 18.35 3.31
CA ASP A 159 9.84 18.56 3.90
C ASP A 159 8.72 17.88 3.08
N HIS A 160 7.50 17.88 3.59
CA HIS A 160 6.31 17.38 2.89
C HIS A 160 6.05 18.21 1.62
N TRP A 161 5.69 17.53 0.54
CA TRP A 161 5.40 18.20 -0.72
C TRP A 161 4.29 17.48 -1.49
N PRO A 162 3.09 18.10 -1.59
CA PRO A 162 1.97 17.47 -2.30
C PRO A 162 2.03 17.64 -3.82
N GLY A 163 2.95 18.47 -4.35
CA GLY A 163 2.98 18.85 -5.76
C GLY A 163 3.42 17.75 -6.73
N ALA A 164 4.13 16.74 -6.24
CA ALA A 164 4.51 15.55 -7.00
C ALA A 164 4.88 14.41 -6.07
N MET A 165 4.49 13.19 -6.44
CA MET A 165 4.91 11.94 -5.80
C MET A 165 5.04 10.84 -6.83
N SER A 166 5.66 9.72 -6.46
CA SER A 166 5.75 8.52 -7.28
C SER A 166 5.08 7.35 -6.58
N VAL A 167 4.41 6.52 -7.35
CA VAL A 167 3.79 5.28 -6.91
C VAL A 167 4.35 4.15 -7.75
N LEU A 168 4.69 3.02 -7.13
CA LEU A 168 5.05 1.80 -7.84
C LEU A 168 3.82 0.90 -7.88
N VAL A 169 3.53 0.38 -9.06
CA VAL A 169 2.46 -0.63 -9.29
C VAL A 169 3.10 -1.84 -9.97
N SER A 170 2.70 -3.04 -9.56
CA SER A 170 3.18 -4.29 -10.17
C SER A 170 2.09 -5.35 -10.15
N GLY A 171 2.02 -6.18 -11.18
CA GLY A 171 1.04 -7.26 -11.32
C GLY A 171 -0.36 -6.78 -11.69
N GLY A 172 -1.38 -7.55 -11.29
CA GLY A 172 -2.78 -7.28 -11.62
C GLY A 172 -3.14 -7.50 -13.08
N GLY A 173 -2.35 -8.28 -13.83
CA GLY A 173 -2.52 -8.49 -15.28
C GLY A 173 -2.24 -7.24 -16.10
N MET A 174 -1.58 -6.24 -15.53
CA MET A 174 -1.35 -4.93 -16.14
C MET A 174 -0.07 -4.87 -16.96
N GLN A 175 0.01 -3.89 -17.87
CA GLN A 175 1.22 -3.64 -18.65
C GLN A 175 2.30 -2.98 -17.77
N MET A 176 3.34 -3.76 -17.46
CA MET A 176 4.45 -3.33 -16.61
C MET A 176 5.65 -2.83 -17.41
N GLY A 177 6.70 -2.39 -16.70
CA GLY A 177 7.97 -1.97 -17.31
C GLY A 177 7.94 -0.58 -17.94
N GLN A 178 7.03 0.28 -17.52
CA GLN A 178 6.87 1.63 -18.04
C GLN A 178 6.89 2.69 -16.93
N VAL A 179 7.13 3.92 -17.32
CA VAL A 179 6.99 5.11 -16.48
C VAL A 179 5.85 5.95 -17.02
N ILE A 180 4.83 6.19 -16.21
CA ILE A 180 3.63 6.93 -16.58
C ILE A 180 3.70 8.31 -15.94
N GLY A 181 3.56 9.35 -16.77
CA GLY A 181 3.66 10.73 -16.34
C GLY A 181 5.11 11.24 -16.23
N SER A 182 5.22 12.54 -16.04
CA SER A 182 6.51 13.22 -15.84
C SER A 182 6.38 14.35 -14.83
N THR A 183 7.51 14.88 -14.39
CA THR A 183 7.57 16.08 -13.55
C THR A 183 8.19 17.25 -14.30
N THR A 184 8.00 18.46 -13.73
CA THR A 184 8.79 19.62 -14.12
C THR A 184 10.30 19.35 -13.93
N ALA A 185 11.16 20.08 -14.65
CA ALA A 185 12.61 19.86 -14.65
C ALA A 185 13.25 19.86 -13.25
N ASN A 186 12.67 20.59 -12.30
CA ASN A 186 13.12 20.62 -10.91
C ASN A 186 12.41 19.58 -10.01
N GLY A 187 11.57 18.70 -10.56
CA GLY A 187 10.85 17.68 -9.82
C GLY A 187 9.76 18.20 -8.87
N ALA A 188 9.34 19.47 -9.03
CA ALA A 188 8.44 20.10 -8.08
C ALA A 188 6.96 19.73 -8.29
N TYR A 189 6.53 19.60 -9.53
CA TYR A 189 5.12 19.37 -9.86
C TYR A 189 4.98 18.31 -10.95
N ALA A 190 3.87 17.59 -10.92
CA ALA A 190 3.47 16.75 -12.05
C ALA A 190 3.27 17.62 -13.29
N LYS A 191 3.79 17.18 -14.45
CA LYS A 191 3.78 17.94 -15.70
C LYS A 191 2.93 17.25 -16.78
N ASP A 192 3.41 16.16 -17.30
CA ASP A 192 2.71 15.43 -18.36
C ASP A 192 1.97 14.24 -17.78
N ASN A 193 0.81 13.89 -18.35
CA ASN A 193 -0.05 12.80 -17.89
C ASN A 193 -0.24 12.82 -16.37
N LYS A 194 -0.81 13.91 -15.88
CA LYS A 194 -1.03 14.12 -14.45
C LYS A 194 -2.09 13.16 -13.96
N LEU A 195 -1.72 12.38 -12.98
CA LEU A 195 -2.61 11.46 -12.27
C LEU A 195 -2.84 11.96 -10.85
N ASP A 196 -4.01 11.71 -10.33
CA ASP A 196 -4.34 12.00 -8.94
C ASP A 196 -4.66 10.70 -8.16
N PRO A 197 -4.82 10.76 -6.82
CA PRO A 197 -5.15 9.58 -6.04
C PRO A 197 -6.44 8.87 -6.46
N ASN A 198 -7.43 9.59 -7.01
CA ASN A 198 -8.67 8.98 -7.48
C ASN A 198 -8.47 8.17 -8.76
N ASP A 199 -7.53 8.55 -9.63
CA ASP A 199 -7.17 7.75 -10.80
C ASP A 199 -6.54 6.41 -10.39
N LEU A 200 -5.68 6.43 -9.38
CA LEU A 200 -5.13 5.21 -8.79
C LEU A 200 -6.22 4.36 -8.15
N LEU A 201 -7.10 4.95 -7.34
CA LEU A 201 -8.23 4.24 -6.73
C LEU A 201 -9.20 3.69 -7.77
N SER A 202 -9.48 4.42 -8.84
CA SER A 202 -10.29 3.96 -9.97
C SER A 202 -9.67 2.72 -10.64
N THR A 203 -8.34 2.70 -10.78
CA THR A 203 -7.59 1.55 -11.28
C THR A 203 -7.72 0.36 -10.35
N VAL A 204 -7.59 0.56 -9.03
CA VAL A 204 -7.77 -0.47 -8.01
C VAL A 204 -9.19 -1.03 -8.03
N TYR A 205 -10.21 -0.17 -8.11
CA TYR A 205 -11.60 -0.60 -8.16
C TYR A 205 -11.90 -1.42 -9.42
N ARG A 206 -11.39 -0.99 -10.57
CA ARG A 206 -11.48 -1.78 -11.80
C ARG A 206 -10.85 -3.16 -11.63
N PHE A 207 -9.64 -3.23 -11.09
CA PHE A 207 -8.95 -4.51 -10.81
C PHE A 207 -9.75 -5.41 -9.86
N LEU A 208 -10.38 -4.85 -8.82
CA LEU A 208 -11.20 -5.59 -7.87
C LEU A 208 -12.61 -5.92 -8.39
N GLY A 209 -12.98 -5.47 -9.60
CA GLY A 209 -14.32 -5.64 -10.14
C GLY A 209 -15.39 -4.83 -9.41
N ILE A 210 -15.01 -3.72 -8.78
CA ILE A 210 -15.92 -2.81 -8.08
C ILE A 210 -16.37 -1.72 -9.03
N ASP A 211 -17.68 -1.58 -9.19
CA ASP A 211 -18.27 -0.47 -9.95
C ASP A 211 -18.11 0.85 -9.20
N GLN A 212 -17.19 1.69 -9.67
CA GLN A 212 -16.91 2.99 -9.07
C GLN A 212 -18.06 4.00 -9.18
N THR A 213 -19.05 3.74 -10.03
CA THR A 213 -20.25 4.59 -10.18
C THR A 213 -21.33 4.25 -9.16
N HIS A 214 -21.14 3.17 -8.38
CA HIS A 214 -22.07 2.80 -7.33
C HIS A 214 -22.24 3.93 -6.32
N GLU A 215 -23.48 4.21 -5.96
CA GLU A 215 -23.84 5.30 -5.05
C GLU A 215 -24.39 4.74 -3.74
N PHE A 216 -24.01 5.37 -2.65
CA PHE A 216 -24.60 5.19 -1.33
C PHE A 216 -25.40 6.44 -0.95
N LEU A 217 -26.47 6.28 -0.20
CA LEU A 217 -27.19 7.43 0.35
C LEU A 217 -26.48 7.91 1.62
N ASP A 218 -26.20 9.21 1.70
CA ASP A 218 -25.75 9.84 2.93
C ASP A 218 -26.92 9.94 3.95
N HIS A 219 -26.62 10.44 5.16
CA HIS A 219 -27.64 10.61 6.21
C HIS A 219 -28.80 11.55 5.83
N SER A 220 -28.61 12.38 4.81
CA SER A 220 -29.62 13.29 4.27
C SER A 220 -30.39 12.70 3.10
N GLY A 221 -30.10 11.44 2.71
CA GLY A 221 -30.70 10.76 1.56
C GLY A 221 -30.13 11.20 0.22
N ARG A 222 -28.98 11.88 0.17
CA ARG A 222 -28.33 12.26 -1.10
C ARG A 222 -27.47 11.10 -1.62
N PRO A 223 -27.53 10.80 -2.92
CA PRO A 223 -26.62 9.84 -3.53
C PRO A 223 -25.18 10.36 -3.50
N MET A 224 -24.28 9.53 -3.02
CA MET A 224 -22.85 9.78 -2.94
C MET A 224 -22.13 8.65 -3.65
N PRO A 225 -21.39 8.92 -4.73
CA PRO A 225 -20.64 7.90 -5.44
C PRO A 225 -19.52 7.35 -4.55
N ILE A 226 -19.19 6.08 -4.74
CA ILE A 226 -18.09 5.41 -4.01
C ILE A 226 -16.75 6.10 -4.29
N LEU A 227 -16.60 6.67 -5.47
CA LEU A 227 -15.44 7.46 -5.87
C LEU A 227 -15.95 8.74 -6.56
N PRO A 228 -15.68 9.94 -6.02
CA PRO A 228 -16.26 11.18 -6.52
C PRO A 228 -15.68 11.63 -7.87
N SER A 229 -14.49 11.14 -8.23
CA SER A 229 -13.78 11.45 -9.49
C SER A 229 -12.75 10.38 -9.79
N GLY A 230 -12.03 10.54 -10.88
CA GLY A 230 -10.95 9.65 -11.30
C GLY A 230 -11.35 8.72 -12.44
N LYS A 231 -10.34 8.29 -13.18
CA LYS A 231 -10.47 7.32 -14.28
C LYS A 231 -9.35 6.28 -14.15
N PRO A 232 -9.62 5.02 -14.53
CA PRO A 232 -8.54 4.04 -14.57
C PRO A 232 -7.38 4.50 -15.42
N ILE A 233 -6.17 4.25 -14.97
CA ILE A 233 -4.93 4.59 -15.68
C ILE A 233 -4.86 3.70 -16.93
N VAL A 234 -5.10 4.29 -18.09
CA VAL A 234 -5.26 3.54 -19.35
C VAL A 234 -3.97 2.89 -19.84
N GLU A 235 -2.82 3.44 -19.48
CA GLU A 235 -1.52 2.91 -19.82
C GLU A 235 -1.21 1.58 -19.12
N LEU A 236 -1.93 1.28 -18.06
CA LEU A 236 -1.81 0.00 -17.35
C LEU A 236 -2.65 -1.13 -17.97
N GLY A 237 -3.51 -0.81 -18.94
CA GLY A 237 -4.34 -1.80 -19.65
C GLY A 237 -5.81 -1.80 -19.29
#